data_2709b8f0bccf47749f760478269deb37
#
_entry.id   2709b8f0bccf47749f760478269deb37
#
_cell.length_a   1.000
_cell.length_b   1.000
_cell.length_c   1.000
_cell.angle_alpha   90.00
_cell.angle_beta   90.00
_cell.angle_gamma   90.00
#
_symmetry.space_group_name_H-M   'P 1'
#
loop_
_entity.id
_entity.type
_entity.pdbx_description
1 polymer ?
#
loop_
_entity_poly.entity_id
_entity_poly.type
_entity_poly.pdbx_seq_one_letter_code
_entity_poly.pdbx_strand_id
1 'polypeptide(L)'
;MPNATRILRERIVLIFDFDGTLAPSTTPVLAEALSLDHEKIAEQVNAMQREQWQYAIAKAEVFRQLGERGARVTRERMEEVGADYEAYPGADDFVERLRKFARGIDGDVELEFVMLTAGFGTIPRASKVGKTFDRVYSGELNFSEEGLVLGAKRVITHADKVFYIRQLVEGIDVEKPSELEDAFVRHDPEDYYVPLSQVVYVGDGASDMSAFQVVGEGGGIGIAIDKEGQEWDGYTDMAEARRVHNLAPPDYTEGSELMQSLEAAVASMIHRIRILRLGVGE
;
A
#
# COMPACT_ATOMS: atom_id res chain seq x y z
N MET A 1 -2.17 24.69 -23.82
CA MET A 1 -2.02 23.31 -23.31
C MET A 1 -2.91 22.45 -24.18
N PRO A 2 -2.41 21.35 -24.77
CA PRO A 2 -3.31 20.44 -25.49
C PRO A 2 -4.40 19.98 -24.53
N ASN A 3 -5.63 19.88 -25.02
CA ASN A 3 -6.76 19.31 -24.29
C ASN A 3 -6.30 17.96 -23.73
N ALA A 4 -6.16 17.84 -22.40
CA ALA A 4 -6.01 16.56 -21.78
C ALA A 4 -7.29 15.79 -22.13
N THR A 5 -7.17 14.82 -23.02
CA THR A 5 -8.25 13.90 -23.37
C THR A 5 -8.83 13.41 -22.06
N ARG A 6 -10.12 13.65 -21.83
CA ARG A 6 -10.77 13.25 -20.59
C ARG A 6 -10.91 11.72 -20.63
N ILE A 7 -9.88 11.02 -20.10
CA ILE A 7 -9.89 9.58 -20.00
C ILE A 7 -10.94 9.21 -18.95
N LEU A 8 -11.92 8.44 -19.37
CA LEU A 8 -12.93 7.86 -18.51
C LEU A 8 -12.68 6.36 -18.39
N ARG A 9 -12.62 5.87 -17.16
CA ARG A 9 -12.70 4.44 -16.85
C ARG A 9 -13.77 4.21 -15.81
N GLU A 10 -14.53 3.14 -15.95
CA GLU A 10 -15.55 2.74 -14.97
C GLU A 10 -14.90 1.97 -13.82
N ARG A 11 -13.79 2.53 -13.31
CA ARG A 11 -12.96 1.95 -12.28
C ARG A 11 -12.32 3.01 -11.40
N ILE A 12 -12.25 2.73 -10.12
CA ILE A 12 -11.49 3.49 -9.12
C ILE A 12 -10.53 2.51 -8.46
N VAL A 13 -9.25 2.88 -8.35
CA VAL A 13 -8.24 2.07 -7.66
C VAL A 13 -7.91 2.71 -6.32
N LEU A 14 -8.00 1.91 -5.26
CA LEU A 14 -7.62 2.32 -3.91
C LEU A 14 -6.36 1.57 -3.51
N ILE A 15 -5.29 2.31 -3.27
CA ILE A 15 -3.97 1.77 -2.93
C ILE A 15 -3.68 2.05 -1.45
N PHE A 16 -3.32 1.02 -0.71
CA PHE A 16 -3.02 1.10 0.72
C PHE A 16 -1.60 0.59 1.01
N ASP A 17 -0.85 1.30 1.86
CA ASP A 17 0.26 0.67 2.56
C ASP A 17 -0.27 -0.31 3.62
N PHE A 18 0.61 -1.15 4.21
CA PHE A 18 0.22 -2.14 5.21
C PHE A 18 0.67 -1.72 6.63
N ASP A 19 1.99 -1.68 6.84
CA ASP A 19 2.59 -1.40 8.14
C ASP A 19 2.21 0.01 8.63
N GLY A 20 1.45 0.08 9.73
CA GLY A 20 1.00 1.35 10.29
C GLY A 20 -0.19 2.00 9.57
N THR A 21 -0.65 1.43 8.48
CA THR A 21 -1.82 1.88 7.71
C THR A 21 -3.01 0.96 7.94
N LEU A 22 -2.91 -0.31 7.57
CA LEU A 22 -3.97 -1.32 7.77
C LEU A 22 -3.84 -2.06 9.10
N ALA A 23 -2.62 -2.14 9.61
CA ALA A 23 -2.28 -2.89 10.81
C ALA A 23 -1.02 -2.30 11.49
N PRO A 24 -0.72 -2.63 12.74
CA PRO A 24 0.55 -2.28 13.38
C PRO A 24 1.76 -2.78 12.56
N SER A 25 2.96 -2.31 12.86
CA SER A 25 4.18 -2.75 12.15
C SER A 25 4.46 -4.24 12.33
N THR A 26 4.78 -4.93 11.23
CA THR A 26 5.00 -6.38 11.21
C THR A 26 6.23 -6.84 12.02
N THR A 27 7.27 -6.01 12.15
CA THR A 27 8.51 -6.43 12.83
C THR A 27 8.34 -6.62 14.33
N PRO A 28 7.73 -5.72 15.11
CA PRO A 28 7.47 -5.93 16.53
C PRO A 28 6.59 -7.17 16.76
N VAL A 29 5.52 -7.35 15.99
CA VAL A 29 4.59 -8.49 16.15
C VAL A 29 5.28 -9.82 15.85
N LEU A 30 6.10 -9.89 14.80
CA LEU A 30 6.90 -11.09 14.51
C LEU A 30 7.91 -11.36 15.63
N ALA A 31 8.59 -10.33 16.14
CA ALA A 31 9.56 -10.47 17.21
C ALA A 31 8.91 -11.03 18.49
N GLU A 32 7.76 -10.49 18.88
CA GLU A 32 6.97 -10.98 20.02
C GLU A 32 6.58 -12.46 19.85
N ALA A 33 6.02 -12.82 18.69
CA ALA A 33 5.62 -14.18 18.37
C ALA A 33 6.79 -15.19 18.40
N LEU A 34 8.01 -14.71 18.15
CA LEU A 34 9.24 -15.52 18.20
C LEU A 34 9.98 -15.43 19.54
N SER A 35 9.44 -14.70 20.53
CA SER A 35 10.11 -14.36 21.80
C SER A 35 11.47 -13.68 21.58
N LEU A 36 11.56 -12.81 20.59
CA LEU A 36 12.72 -12.00 20.26
C LEU A 36 12.52 -10.56 20.72
N ASP A 37 13.61 -9.89 20.96
CA ASP A 37 13.64 -8.47 21.34
C ASP A 37 13.61 -7.60 20.07
N HIS A 38 12.48 -6.93 19.81
CA HIS A 38 12.32 -6.10 18.62
C HIS A 38 13.24 -4.88 18.61
N GLU A 39 13.59 -4.34 19.80
CA GLU A 39 14.50 -3.18 19.89
C GLU A 39 15.90 -3.59 19.42
N LYS A 40 16.37 -4.77 19.79
CA LYS A 40 17.65 -5.31 19.31
C LYS A 40 17.64 -5.58 17.81
N ILE A 41 16.50 -6.04 17.26
CA ILE A 41 16.36 -6.19 15.81
C ILE A 41 16.48 -4.84 15.14
N ALA A 42 15.75 -3.83 15.64
CA ALA A 42 15.80 -2.47 15.11
C ALA A 42 17.20 -1.86 15.23
N GLU A 43 17.89 -2.05 16.36
CA GLU A 43 19.27 -1.58 16.56
C GLU A 43 20.25 -2.20 15.56
N GLN A 44 20.14 -3.51 15.29
CA GLN A 44 20.97 -4.20 14.30
C GLN A 44 20.72 -3.66 12.88
N VAL A 45 19.43 -3.51 12.50
CA VAL A 45 19.07 -2.92 11.20
C VAL A 45 19.61 -1.50 11.08
N ASN A 46 19.43 -0.67 12.10
CA ASN A 46 19.95 0.71 12.13
C ASN A 46 21.49 0.76 12.07
N ALA A 47 22.19 -0.18 12.70
CA ALA A 47 23.64 -0.28 12.61
C ALA A 47 24.09 -0.55 11.17
N MET A 48 23.44 -1.49 10.48
CA MET A 48 23.71 -1.79 9.08
C MET A 48 23.37 -0.60 8.16
N GLN A 49 22.28 0.13 8.43
CA GLN A 49 21.97 1.35 7.67
C GLN A 49 23.06 2.43 7.81
N ARG A 50 23.70 2.56 8.99
CA ARG A 50 24.88 3.45 9.15
C ARG A 50 26.06 3.01 8.28
N GLU A 51 26.13 1.72 7.93
CA GLU A 51 27.09 1.15 6.96
C GLU A 51 26.58 1.19 5.52
N GLN A 52 25.55 1.98 5.24
CA GLN A 52 24.92 2.19 3.92
C GLN A 52 24.13 0.99 3.36
N TRP A 53 23.72 0.06 4.22
CA TRP A 53 22.75 -0.97 3.79
C TRP A 53 21.37 -0.35 3.58
N GLN A 54 20.70 -0.77 2.54
CA GLN A 54 19.31 -0.43 2.34
C GLN A 54 18.44 -1.12 3.41
N TYR A 55 17.45 -0.39 3.98
CA TYR A 55 16.64 -0.85 5.13
C TYR A 55 16.08 -2.26 4.98
N ALA A 56 15.40 -2.55 3.85
CA ALA A 56 14.78 -3.86 3.65
C ALA A 56 15.82 -4.98 3.50
N ILE A 57 16.97 -4.69 2.88
CA ILE A 57 18.08 -5.65 2.74
C ILE A 57 18.69 -5.92 4.12
N ALA A 58 18.95 -4.88 4.90
CA ALA A 58 19.45 -5.01 6.27
C ALA A 58 18.49 -5.83 7.15
N LYS A 59 17.18 -5.55 7.07
CA LYS A 59 16.15 -6.31 7.79
C LYS A 59 16.14 -7.80 7.40
N ALA A 60 16.21 -8.11 6.10
CA ALA A 60 16.28 -9.49 5.64
C ALA A 60 17.55 -10.20 6.13
N GLU A 61 18.68 -9.52 6.14
CA GLU A 61 19.95 -10.05 6.63
C GLU A 61 19.89 -10.31 8.15
N VAL A 62 19.31 -9.41 8.94
CA VAL A 62 19.08 -9.64 10.37
C VAL A 62 18.20 -10.87 10.59
N PHE A 63 17.13 -11.04 9.83
CA PHE A 63 16.26 -12.24 9.91
C PHE A 63 17.03 -13.52 9.55
N ARG A 64 17.89 -13.48 8.53
CA ARG A 64 18.76 -14.60 8.16
C ARG A 64 19.71 -14.97 9.33
N GLN A 65 20.38 -13.98 9.93
CA GLN A 65 21.30 -14.19 11.05
C GLN A 65 20.59 -14.72 12.29
N LEU A 66 19.36 -14.29 12.56
CA LEU A 66 18.54 -14.80 13.65
C LEU A 66 18.20 -16.28 13.41
N GLY A 67 17.87 -16.65 12.15
CA GLY A 67 17.64 -18.04 11.78
C GLY A 67 18.87 -18.93 12.00
N GLU A 68 20.05 -18.47 11.63
CA GLU A 68 21.33 -19.19 11.86
C GLU A 68 21.65 -19.39 13.35
N ARG A 69 21.19 -18.45 14.19
CA ARG A 69 21.35 -18.54 15.67
C ARG A 69 20.26 -19.39 16.34
N GLY A 70 19.40 -20.06 15.55
CA GLY A 70 18.37 -20.96 16.03
C GLY A 70 17.01 -20.34 16.31
N ALA A 71 16.81 -19.04 15.98
CA ALA A 71 15.48 -18.47 15.97
C ALA A 71 14.68 -19.05 14.80
N ARG A 72 13.42 -19.40 15.05
CA ARG A 72 12.54 -19.98 14.02
C ARG A 72 11.94 -18.91 13.10
N VAL A 73 12.78 -18.09 12.48
CA VAL A 73 12.36 -17.09 11.49
C VAL A 73 12.14 -17.81 10.15
N THR A 74 11.00 -18.50 10.05
CA THR A 74 10.65 -19.33 8.90
C THR A 74 9.43 -18.77 8.18
N ARG A 75 9.26 -19.17 6.92
CA ARG A 75 8.07 -18.87 6.12
C ARG A 75 6.80 -19.29 6.86
N GLU A 76 6.74 -20.55 7.31
CA GLU A 76 5.59 -21.13 8.01
C GLU A 76 5.22 -20.28 9.23
N ARG A 77 6.24 -19.93 10.05
CA ARG A 77 5.99 -19.13 11.26
C ARG A 77 5.51 -17.71 10.95
N MET A 78 6.03 -17.10 9.89
CA MET A 78 5.53 -15.79 9.41
C MET A 78 4.09 -15.88 8.90
N GLU A 79 3.72 -16.96 8.20
CA GLU A 79 2.37 -17.19 7.72
C GLU A 79 1.38 -17.43 8.88
N GLU A 80 1.80 -18.19 9.93
CA GLU A 80 1.02 -18.33 11.15
C GLU A 80 0.78 -16.98 11.84
N VAL A 81 1.85 -16.19 12.02
CA VAL A 81 1.75 -14.84 12.57
C VAL A 81 0.79 -13.98 11.72
N GLY A 82 0.87 -14.09 10.40
CA GLY A 82 -0.03 -13.40 9.49
C GLY A 82 -1.49 -13.81 9.65
N ALA A 83 -1.76 -15.11 9.82
CA ALA A 83 -3.12 -15.61 9.98
C ALA A 83 -3.80 -15.08 11.27
N ASP A 84 -3.02 -14.89 12.34
CA ASP A 84 -3.47 -14.38 13.63
C ASP A 84 -3.26 -12.85 13.78
N TYR A 85 -2.82 -12.17 12.72
CA TYR A 85 -2.46 -10.76 12.77
C TYR A 85 -3.67 -9.87 13.03
N GLU A 86 -3.61 -9.06 14.09
CA GLU A 86 -4.66 -8.11 14.41
C GLU A 86 -4.48 -6.82 13.58
N ALA A 87 -5.41 -6.58 12.68
CA ALA A 87 -5.51 -5.35 11.92
C ALA A 87 -6.13 -4.22 12.78
N TYR A 88 -6.03 -2.98 12.31
CA TYR A 88 -6.70 -1.87 12.95
C TYR A 88 -8.23 -2.03 12.94
N PRO A 89 -8.96 -1.37 13.85
CA PRO A 89 -10.40 -1.54 13.99
C PRO A 89 -11.12 -1.40 12.66
N GLY A 90 -11.94 -2.40 12.30
CA GLY A 90 -12.73 -2.43 11.06
C GLY A 90 -11.97 -2.67 9.76
N ALA A 91 -10.64 -2.89 9.80
CA ALA A 91 -9.84 -3.11 8.58
C ALA A 91 -10.13 -4.45 7.91
N ASP A 92 -10.61 -5.44 8.63
CA ASP A 92 -10.89 -6.77 8.07
C ASP A 92 -12.11 -6.81 7.11
N ASP A 93 -13.00 -5.81 7.17
CA ASP A 93 -14.25 -5.81 6.40
C ASP A 93 -14.57 -4.51 5.64
N PHE A 94 -13.75 -3.45 5.80
CA PHE A 94 -14.00 -2.16 5.16
C PHE A 94 -14.03 -2.25 3.63
N VAL A 95 -13.27 -3.16 3.03
CA VAL A 95 -13.22 -3.37 1.58
C VAL A 95 -14.62 -3.69 1.05
N GLU A 96 -15.31 -4.66 1.66
CA GLU A 96 -16.66 -5.04 1.22
C GLU A 96 -17.68 -3.94 1.54
N ARG A 97 -17.53 -3.26 2.68
CA ARG A 97 -18.40 -2.11 3.02
C ARG A 97 -18.27 -0.98 1.99
N LEU A 98 -17.03 -0.65 1.59
CA LEU A 98 -16.80 0.40 0.60
C LEU A 98 -17.25 -0.01 -0.80
N ARG A 99 -17.08 -1.28 -1.19
CA ARG A 99 -17.68 -1.83 -2.43
C ARG A 99 -19.22 -1.73 -2.42
N LYS A 100 -19.86 -2.07 -1.30
CA LYS A 100 -21.30 -1.94 -1.14
C LYS A 100 -21.76 -0.48 -1.22
N PHE A 101 -21.02 0.44 -0.58
CA PHE A 101 -21.28 1.87 -0.65
C PHE A 101 -21.21 2.38 -2.10
N ALA A 102 -20.14 2.07 -2.83
CA ALA A 102 -19.96 2.47 -4.23
C ALA A 102 -21.09 1.95 -5.13
N ARG A 103 -21.45 0.66 -5.02
CA ARG A 103 -22.58 0.06 -5.76
C ARG A 103 -23.91 0.74 -5.46
N GLY A 104 -24.08 1.29 -4.26
CA GLY A 104 -25.26 2.08 -3.89
C GLY A 104 -25.37 3.42 -4.62
N ILE A 105 -24.24 3.97 -5.10
CA ILE A 105 -24.19 5.22 -5.87
C ILE A 105 -24.26 4.92 -7.37
N ASP A 106 -23.42 3.98 -7.85
CA ASP A 106 -23.36 3.58 -9.27
C ASP A 106 -22.82 2.15 -9.37
N GLY A 107 -23.68 1.23 -9.84
CA GLY A 107 -23.34 -0.19 -9.93
C GLY A 107 -22.38 -0.56 -11.06
N ASP A 108 -22.15 0.35 -12.01
CA ASP A 108 -21.24 0.13 -13.14
C ASP A 108 -19.79 0.50 -12.80
N VAL A 109 -19.54 1.24 -11.70
CA VAL A 109 -18.20 1.62 -11.28
C VAL A 109 -17.58 0.55 -10.38
N GLU A 110 -16.47 -0.01 -10.84
CA GLU A 110 -15.71 -1.03 -10.12
C GLU A 110 -14.70 -0.39 -9.15
N LEU A 111 -14.62 -0.95 -7.92
CA LEU A 111 -13.55 -0.62 -6.99
C LEU A 111 -12.52 -1.75 -6.97
N GLU A 112 -11.27 -1.41 -7.25
CA GLU A 112 -10.11 -2.31 -7.12
C GLU A 112 -9.26 -1.89 -5.92
N PHE A 113 -8.95 -2.84 -5.05
CA PHE A 113 -8.15 -2.63 -3.86
C PHE A 113 -6.75 -3.23 -4.03
N VAL A 114 -5.73 -2.40 -3.91
CA VAL A 114 -4.34 -2.77 -4.07
C VAL A 114 -3.57 -2.48 -2.80
N MET A 115 -2.88 -3.47 -2.28
CA MET A 115 -1.91 -3.27 -1.21
C MET A 115 -0.53 -3.03 -1.83
N LEU A 116 0.16 -1.96 -1.43
CA LEU A 116 1.50 -1.62 -1.90
C LEU A 116 2.39 -1.26 -0.72
N THR A 117 3.13 -2.23 -0.23
CA THR A 117 3.96 -2.09 0.96
C THR A 117 5.45 -2.25 0.68
N ALA A 118 6.27 -1.45 1.37
CA ALA A 118 7.72 -1.63 1.42
C ALA A 118 8.14 -2.78 2.35
N GLY A 119 7.21 -3.32 3.13
CA GLY A 119 7.41 -4.50 3.98
C GLY A 119 7.51 -5.80 3.17
N PHE A 120 7.88 -6.89 3.86
CA PHE A 120 7.87 -8.22 3.25
C PHE A 120 6.47 -8.83 3.32
N GLY A 121 5.99 -9.32 2.18
CA GLY A 121 4.60 -9.72 1.97
C GLY A 121 4.16 -11.01 2.64
N THR A 122 5.05 -11.80 3.26
CA THR A 122 4.69 -13.09 3.85
C THR A 122 3.60 -12.94 4.92
N ILE A 123 3.75 -12.01 5.86
CA ILE A 123 2.76 -11.72 6.90
C ILE A 123 1.52 -11.01 6.33
N PRO A 124 1.65 -9.89 5.59
CA PRO A 124 0.51 -9.22 5.00
C PRO A 124 -0.40 -10.12 4.17
N ARG A 125 0.16 -10.95 3.28
CA ARG A 125 -0.62 -11.86 2.42
C ARG A 125 -1.37 -12.94 3.21
N ALA A 126 -0.82 -13.39 4.34
CA ALA A 126 -1.45 -14.39 5.20
C ALA A 126 -2.55 -13.79 6.10
N SER A 127 -2.52 -12.47 6.34
CA SER A 127 -3.48 -11.79 7.22
C SER A 127 -4.90 -11.80 6.66
N LYS A 128 -5.89 -11.64 7.55
CA LYS A 128 -7.29 -11.54 7.18
C LYS A 128 -7.52 -10.35 6.26
N VAL A 129 -7.01 -9.17 6.63
CA VAL A 129 -7.12 -7.96 5.82
C VAL A 129 -6.43 -8.11 4.47
N GLY A 130 -5.24 -8.72 4.41
CA GLY A 130 -4.51 -8.90 3.14
C GLY A 130 -5.26 -9.77 2.12
N LYS A 131 -6.06 -10.73 2.60
CA LYS A 131 -6.89 -11.60 1.75
C LYS A 131 -8.10 -10.90 1.13
N THR A 132 -8.44 -9.69 1.58
CA THR A 132 -9.55 -8.90 1.02
C THR A 132 -9.13 -8.06 -0.19
N PHE A 133 -7.83 -7.89 -0.41
CA PHE A 133 -7.26 -7.10 -1.49
C PHE A 133 -7.19 -7.88 -2.80
N ASP A 134 -7.45 -7.20 -3.91
CA ASP A 134 -7.40 -7.80 -5.26
C ASP A 134 -5.97 -8.06 -5.71
N ARG A 135 -5.02 -7.16 -5.31
CA ARG A 135 -3.58 -7.29 -5.58
C ARG A 135 -2.77 -6.91 -4.34
N VAL A 136 -1.62 -7.58 -4.18
CA VAL A 136 -0.67 -7.28 -3.10
C VAL A 136 0.74 -7.19 -3.68
N TYR A 137 1.25 -5.98 -3.77
CA TYR A 137 2.64 -5.69 -4.13
C TYR A 137 3.47 -5.48 -2.86
N SER A 138 4.56 -6.21 -2.74
CA SER A 138 5.39 -6.22 -1.52
C SER A 138 6.84 -6.60 -1.79
N GLY A 139 7.72 -6.26 -0.87
CA GLY A 139 9.01 -6.93 -0.79
C GLY A 139 8.83 -8.44 -0.59
N GLU A 140 9.83 -9.23 -0.99
CA GLU A 140 9.81 -10.67 -0.83
C GLU A 140 11.11 -11.20 -0.22
N LEU A 141 10.96 -12.14 0.70
CA LEU A 141 12.08 -12.91 1.26
C LEU A 141 12.35 -14.13 0.40
N ASN A 142 13.64 -14.48 0.29
CA ASN A 142 14.08 -15.77 -0.21
C ASN A 142 14.16 -16.76 0.95
N PHE A 143 13.67 -17.97 0.73
CA PHE A 143 13.63 -19.02 1.75
C PHE A 143 14.34 -20.28 1.27
N SER A 144 14.97 -21.02 2.22
CA SER A 144 15.48 -22.36 1.97
C SER A 144 14.34 -23.37 1.78
N GLU A 145 14.70 -24.63 1.46
CA GLU A 145 13.72 -25.73 1.41
C GLU A 145 13.04 -25.98 2.76
N GLU A 146 13.77 -25.74 3.86
CA GLU A 146 13.25 -25.85 5.24
C GLU A 146 12.49 -24.58 5.68
N GLY A 147 12.34 -23.61 4.79
CA GLY A 147 11.61 -22.37 5.05
C GLY A 147 12.40 -21.28 5.78
N LEU A 148 13.69 -21.45 6.06
CA LEU A 148 14.52 -20.43 6.70
C LEU A 148 14.80 -19.25 5.76
N VAL A 149 14.84 -18.03 6.31
CA VAL A 149 15.20 -16.83 5.55
C VAL A 149 16.64 -16.90 5.06
N LEU A 150 16.85 -16.75 3.77
CA LEU A 150 18.16 -16.66 3.12
C LEU A 150 18.57 -15.22 2.77
N GLY A 151 17.62 -14.29 2.74
CA GLY A 151 17.82 -12.89 2.40
C GLY A 151 16.61 -12.28 1.69
N ALA A 152 16.77 -11.07 1.16
CA ALA A 152 15.74 -10.44 0.34
C ALA A 152 15.77 -10.99 -1.09
N LYS A 153 14.59 -11.34 -1.64
CA LYS A 153 14.40 -11.73 -3.05
C LYS A 153 13.96 -10.52 -3.89
N ARG A 154 13.09 -9.68 -3.33
CA ARG A 154 12.62 -8.43 -3.92
C ARG A 154 12.49 -7.38 -2.83
N VAL A 155 12.81 -6.16 -3.16
CA VAL A 155 12.69 -5.00 -2.28
C VAL A 155 11.82 -3.96 -2.99
N ILE A 156 10.90 -3.35 -2.26
CA ILE A 156 10.16 -2.17 -2.69
C ILE A 156 10.57 -1.02 -1.78
N THR A 157 11.11 0.03 -2.37
CA THR A 157 11.45 1.27 -1.66
C THR A 157 10.35 2.32 -1.83
N HIS A 158 10.47 3.45 -1.14
CA HIS A 158 9.59 4.60 -1.36
C HIS A 158 9.60 5.10 -2.82
N ALA A 159 10.76 5.01 -3.51
CA ALA A 159 10.87 5.38 -4.92
C ALA A 159 10.17 4.35 -5.82
N ASP A 160 10.29 3.07 -5.49
CA ASP A 160 9.64 2.00 -6.23
C ASP A 160 8.11 2.08 -6.13
N LYS A 161 7.54 2.57 -5.01
CA LYS A 161 6.09 2.77 -4.91
C LYS A 161 5.54 3.62 -6.06
N VAL A 162 6.26 4.68 -6.46
CA VAL A 162 5.89 5.52 -7.61
C VAL A 162 5.90 4.72 -8.91
N PHE A 163 6.91 3.88 -9.11
CA PHE A 163 6.99 3.00 -10.28
C PHE A 163 5.79 2.06 -10.32
N TYR A 164 5.49 1.35 -9.22
CA TYR A 164 4.34 0.45 -9.13
C TYR A 164 3.01 1.16 -9.41
N ILE A 165 2.80 2.36 -8.86
CA ILE A 165 1.59 3.16 -9.11
C ILE A 165 1.46 3.50 -10.61
N ARG A 166 2.54 3.93 -11.25
CA ARG A 166 2.51 4.28 -12.67
C ARG A 166 2.22 3.07 -13.55
N GLN A 167 2.85 1.93 -13.28
CA GLN A 167 2.61 0.70 -14.03
C GLN A 167 1.18 0.19 -13.82
N LEU A 168 0.66 0.27 -12.59
CA LEU A 168 -0.73 -0.06 -12.31
C LEU A 168 -1.71 0.83 -13.10
N VAL A 169 -1.44 2.13 -13.20
CA VAL A 169 -2.22 3.08 -14.01
C VAL A 169 -2.24 2.68 -15.49
N GLU A 170 -1.12 2.19 -16.00
CA GLU A 170 -1.01 1.69 -17.38
C GLU A 170 -1.59 0.29 -17.56
N GLY A 171 -1.95 -0.42 -16.48
CA GLY A 171 -2.50 -1.77 -16.53
C GLY A 171 -1.45 -2.87 -16.53
N ILE A 172 -0.21 -2.54 -16.21
CA ILE A 172 0.92 -3.46 -16.23
C ILE A 172 1.16 -4.04 -14.85
N ASP A 173 1.21 -5.36 -14.74
CA ASP A 173 1.58 -6.06 -13.52
C ASP A 173 3.08 -6.42 -13.55
N VAL A 174 3.89 -5.56 -12.97
CA VAL A 174 5.36 -5.71 -12.94
C VAL A 174 5.85 -6.93 -12.15
N GLU A 175 4.98 -7.58 -11.38
CA GLU A 175 5.31 -8.84 -10.71
C GLU A 175 5.13 -10.05 -11.63
N LYS A 176 4.54 -9.87 -12.80
CA LYS A 176 4.45 -10.88 -13.85
C LYS A 176 5.60 -10.73 -14.85
N PRO A 177 6.51 -11.71 -14.94
CA PRO A 177 7.64 -11.62 -15.87
C PRO A 177 7.23 -11.36 -17.32
N SER A 178 6.06 -11.84 -17.75
CA SER A 178 5.54 -11.65 -19.10
C SER A 178 5.10 -10.21 -19.41
N GLU A 179 4.85 -9.39 -18.41
CA GLU A 179 4.41 -8.00 -18.55
C GLU A 179 5.55 -7.00 -18.26
N LEU A 180 6.67 -7.48 -17.72
CA LEU A 180 7.76 -6.59 -17.28
C LEU A 180 8.42 -5.82 -18.45
N GLU A 181 8.45 -6.38 -19.65
CA GLU A 181 9.00 -5.70 -20.83
C GLU A 181 8.12 -4.50 -21.22
N ASP A 182 6.81 -4.60 -21.05
CA ASP A 182 5.86 -3.53 -21.35
C ASP A 182 6.04 -2.33 -20.44
N ALA A 183 6.55 -2.52 -19.21
CA ALA A 183 6.83 -1.47 -18.26
C ALA A 183 7.88 -0.43 -18.74
N PHE A 184 8.62 -0.74 -19.79
CA PHE A 184 9.61 0.15 -20.41
C PHE A 184 9.14 0.77 -21.73
N VAL A 185 7.92 0.43 -22.16
CA VAL A 185 7.27 1.00 -23.34
C VAL A 185 6.41 2.20 -22.92
N ARG A 186 6.42 3.26 -23.74
CA ARG A 186 5.53 4.40 -23.49
C ARG A 186 4.13 4.06 -24.02
N HIS A 187 3.16 4.05 -23.14
CA HIS A 187 1.76 3.87 -23.48
C HIS A 187 1.08 5.23 -23.71
N ASP A 188 0.09 5.26 -24.61
CA ASP A 188 -0.75 6.43 -24.79
C ASP A 188 -1.69 6.56 -23.57
N PRO A 189 -1.85 7.77 -22.99
CA PRO A 189 -2.80 7.97 -21.90
C PRO A 189 -4.23 7.50 -22.20
N GLU A 190 -4.62 7.47 -23.47
CA GLU A 190 -5.95 6.96 -23.88
C GLU A 190 -6.10 5.45 -23.64
N ASP A 191 -5.00 4.72 -23.56
CA ASP A 191 -4.98 3.27 -23.32
C ASP A 191 -4.85 2.90 -21.82
N TYR A 192 -4.65 3.89 -20.94
CA TYR A 192 -4.47 3.63 -19.51
C TYR A 192 -5.63 2.84 -18.90
N TYR A 193 -5.28 1.87 -18.06
CA TYR A 193 -6.21 1.04 -17.32
C TYR A 193 -7.08 1.85 -16.37
N VAL A 194 -6.46 2.85 -15.70
CA VAL A 194 -7.13 3.81 -14.84
C VAL A 194 -6.33 5.12 -14.83
N PRO A 195 -6.95 6.31 -14.97
CA PRO A 195 -6.21 7.57 -14.83
C PRO A 195 -5.87 7.83 -13.35
N LEU A 196 -4.75 8.50 -13.07
CA LEU A 196 -4.37 8.88 -11.70
C LEU A 196 -5.47 9.67 -10.96
N SER A 197 -6.30 10.42 -11.69
CA SER A 197 -7.45 11.14 -11.11
C SER A 197 -8.57 10.24 -10.56
N GLN A 198 -8.47 8.93 -10.78
CA GLN A 198 -9.35 7.90 -10.23
C GLN A 198 -8.61 6.96 -9.27
N VAL A 199 -7.48 7.42 -8.71
CA VAL A 199 -6.69 6.70 -7.71
C VAL A 199 -6.82 7.37 -6.35
N VAL A 200 -7.07 6.57 -5.33
CA VAL A 200 -6.93 6.95 -3.91
C VAL A 200 -5.71 6.26 -3.34
N TYR A 201 -4.84 7.00 -2.64
CA TYR A 201 -3.69 6.42 -1.94
C TYR A 201 -3.79 6.67 -0.45
N VAL A 202 -3.60 5.63 0.36
CA VAL A 202 -3.64 5.68 1.83
C VAL A 202 -2.32 5.14 2.39
N GLY A 203 -1.68 5.90 3.26
CA GLY A 203 -0.39 5.52 3.87
C GLY A 203 -0.11 6.29 5.15
N ASP A 204 0.90 5.87 5.92
CA ASP A 204 1.13 6.35 7.28
C ASP A 204 2.41 7.16 7.46
N GLY A 205 3.28 7.27 6.45
CA GLY A 205 4.59 7.75 6.74
C GLY A 205 5.41 8.37 5.62
N ALA A 206 6.66 8.67 6.00
CA ALA A 206 7.65 9.24 5.09
C ALA A 206 7.91 8.37 3.85
N SER A 207 7.70 7.04 3.96
CA SER A 207 7.81 6.11 2.83
C SER A 207 6.75 6.33 1.75
N ASP A 208 5.65 7.02 2.08
CA ASP A 208 4.49 7.25 1.20
C ASP A 208 4.50 8.62 0.53
N MET A 209 5.42 9.50 0.94
CA MET A 209 5.46 10.89 0.46
C MET A 209 5.52 11.02 -1.06
N SER A 210 6.32 10.18 -1.72
CA SER A 210 6.43 10.18 -3.18
C SER A 210 5.16 9.63 -3.86
N ALA A 211 4.49 8.67 -3.22
CA ALA A 211 3.22 8.12 -3.68
C ALA A 211 2.09 9.16 -3.55
N PHE A 212 1.98 9.85 -2.42
CA PHE A 212 1.05 10.98 -2.24
C PHE A 212 1.26 12.04 -3.28
N GLN A 213 2.52 12.41 -3.56
CA GLN A 213 2.84 13.43 -4.54
C GLN A 213 2.37 13.02 -5.94
N VAL A 214 2.73 11.83 -6.43
CA VAL A 214 2.38 11.42 -7.79
C VAL A 214 0.88 11.28 -7.98
N VAL A 215 0.18 10.76 -6.97
CA VAL A 215 -1.29 10.62 -7.02
C VAL A 215 -1.95 12.00 -6.99
N GLY A 216 -1.52 12.90 -6.09
CA GLY A 216 -2.07 14.26 -5.99
C GLY A 216 -1.81 15.10 -7.24
N GLU A 217 -0.59 15.06 -7.80
CA GLU A 217 -0.25 15.74 -9.06
C GLU A 217 -1.09 15.23 -10.25
N GLY A 218 -1.47 13.93 -10.21
CA GLY A 218 -2.36 13.32 -11.20
C GLY A 218 -3.85 13.61 -10.97
N GLY A 219 -4.21 14.37 -9.95
CA GLY A 219 -5.61 14.72 -9.61
C GLY A 219 -6.34 13.62 -8.84
N GLY A 220 -5.63 12.63 -8.32
CA GLY A 220 -6.12 11.63 -7.38
C GLY A 220 -6.19 12.15 -5.95
N ILE A 221 -6.53 11.29 -4.99
CA ILE A 221 -6.74 11.65 -3.59
C ILE A 221 -5.76 10.89 -2.70
N GLY A 222 -4.98 11.62 -1.89
CA GLY A 222 -4.14 11.08 -0.83
C GLY A 222 -4.79 11.24 0.53
N ILE A 223 -4.81 10.21 1.36
CA ILE A 223 -5.27 10.23 2.74
C ILE A 223 -4.13 9.71 3.62
N ALA A 224 -3.63 10.52 4.53
CA ALA A 224 -2.59 10.10 5.45
C ALA A 224 -3.20 9.54 6.74
N ILE A 225 -2.55 8.55 7.30
CA ILE A 225 -2.92 7.97 8.60
C ILE A 225 -2.20 8.72 9.71
N ASP A 226 -2.98 9.26 10.66
CA ASP A 226 -2.50 9.87 11.89
C ASP A 226 -2.42 8.83 13.00
N LYS A 227 -1.25 8.70 13.61
CA LYS A 227 -1.03 7.85 14.77
C LYS A 227 -0.83 8.70 15.99
N GLU A 228 -1.58 8.45 17.05
CA GLU A 228 -1.38 9.13 18.34
C GLU A 228 0.09 9.03 18.81
N GLY A 229 0.68 10.19 19.13
CA GLY A 229 2.05 10.28 19.65
C GLY A 229 3.15 10.30 18.58
N GLN A 230 2.82 10.26 17.30
CA GLN A 230 3.75 10.54 16.23
C GLN A 230 3.83 12.07 16.07
N GLU A 231 4.95 12.67 16.51
CA GLU A 231 5.25 14.05 16.12
C GLU A 231 5.51 14.08 14.61
N TRP A 232 4.49 14.48 13.88
CA TRP A 232 4.66 14.83 12.49
C TRP A 232 5.34 16.20 12.40
N ASP A 233 6.65 16.26 12.62
CA ASP A 233 7.46 17.47 12.34
C ASP A 233 7.27 17.99 10.92
N GLY A 234 6.69 17.19 10.05
CA GLY A 234 6.35 17.53 8.68
C GLY A 234 4.86 17.62 8.37
N TYR A 235 3.94 17.54 9.37
CA TYR A 235 2.49 17.58 9.08
C TYR A 235 2.06 18.92 8.50
N THR A 236 2.53 20.01 9.05
CA THR A 236 2.34 21.34 8.47
C THR A 236 2.88 21.38 7.06
N ASP A 237 4.07 20.80 6.83
CA ASP A 237 4.68 20.70 5.50
C ASP A 237 3.90 19.82 4.52
N MET A 238 3.26 18.72 4.99
CA MET A 238 2.46 17.85 4.12
C MET A 238 1.13 18.49 3.69
N ALA A 239 0.41 19.08 4.63
CA ALA A 239 -0.83 19.78 4.35
C ALA A 239 -0.56 21.08 3.57
N GLU A 240 0.46 21.85 3.97
CA GLU A 240 0.89 23.07 3.27
C GLU A 240 1.45 22.78 1.89
N ALA A 241 2.19 21.67 1.70
CA ALA A 241 2.66 21.22 0.39
C ALA A 241 1.55 20.61 -0.48
N ARG A 242 0.30 20.55 0.00
CA ARG A 242 -0.84 19.94 -0.69
C ARG A 242 -0.60 18.51 -1.14
N ARG A 243 0.16 17.73 -0.36
CA ARG A 243 0.52 16.34 -0.70
C ARG A 243 -0.55 15.36 -0.29
N VAL A 244 -1.36 15.70 0.73
CA VAL A 244 -2.49 14.89 1.19
C VAL A 244 -3.76 15.73 1.25
N HIS A 245 -4.91 15.10 1.08
CA HIS A 245 -6.22 15.75 1.11
C HIS A 245 -6.88 15.68 2.49
N ASN A 246 -6.55 14.64 3.25
CA ASN A 246 -7.00 14.47 4.62
C ASN A 246 -5.99 13.67 5.46
N LEU A 247 -6.10 13.82 6.77
CA LEU A 247 -5.40 13.05 7.79
C LEU A 247 -6.43 12.46 8.73
N ALA A 248 -6.37 11.17 9.02
CA ALA A 248 -7.33 10.49 9.89
C ALA A 248 -6.67 9.38 10.71
N PRO A 249 -7.15 9.08 11.92
CA PRO A 249 -6.71 7.93 12.70
C PRO A 249 -6.92 6.61 11.94
N PRO A 250 -6.14 5.54 12.24
CA PRO A 250 -6.28 4.23 11.58
C PRO A 250 -7.50 3.46 12.12
N ASP A 251 -8.67 4.01 11.95
CA ASP A 251 -9.95 3.44 12.34
C ASP A 251 -10.84 3.27 11.10
N TYR A 252 -11.06 2.02 10.71
CA TYR A 252 -11.87 1.63 9.55
C TYR A 252 -13.31 1.25 9.96
N THR A 253 -13.75 1.51 11.20
CA THR A 253 -15.12 1.24 11.62
C THR A 253 -16.13 2.13 10.91
N GLU A 254 -17.37 1.70 10.82
CA GLU A 254 -18.44 2.47 10.19
C GLU A 254 -18.61 3.84 10.88
N GLY A 255 -18.60 4.90 10.07
CA GLY A 255 -18.74 6.27 10.56
C GLY A 255 -17.48 6.90 11.18
N SER A 256 -16.35 6.20 11.21
CA SER A 256 -15.06 6.78 11.59
C SER A 256 -14.61 7.86 10.58
N GLU A 257 -13.71 8.74 11.00
CA GLU A 257 -13.20 9.84 10.17
C GLU A 257 -12.53 9.30 8.89
N LEU A 258 -11.75 8.22 9.01
CA LEU A 258 -11.12 7.59 7.86
C LEU A 258 -12.15 7.00 6.88
N MET A 259 -13.17 6.30 7.39
CA MET A 259 -14.21 5.75 6.52
C MET A 259 -15.02 6.85 5.84
N GLN A 260 -15.39 7.92 6.55
CA GLN A 260 -16.06 9.07 5.94
C GLN A 260 -15.19 9.70 4.83
N SER A 261 -13.87 9.80 5.04
CA SER A 261 -12.93 10.31 4.04
C SER A 261 -12.83 9.42 2.81
N LEU A 262 -12.78 8.09 3.00
CA LEU A 262 -12.78 7.11 1.93
C LEU A 262 -14.08 7.13 1.13
N GLU A 263 -15.22 7.16 1.80
CA GLU A 263 -16.54 7.24 1.18
C GLU A 263 -16.70 8.54 0.38
N ALA A 264 -16.27 9.68 0.93
CA ALA A 264 -16.29 10.97 0.23
C ALA A 264 -15.38 10.97 -1.00
N ALA A 265 -14.17 10.40 -0.90
CA ALA A 265 -13.25 10.26 -2.02
C ALA A 265 -13.87 9.42 -3.15
N VAL A 266 -14.38 8.24 -2.82
CA VAL A 266 -15.04 7.33 -3.78
C VAL A 266 -16.27 7.99 -4.40
N ALA A 267 -17.16 8.59 -3.61
CA ALA A 267 -18.34 9.27 -4.10
C ALA A 267 -18.00 10.41 -5.08
N SER A 268 -16.99 11.23 -4.74
CA SER A 268 -16.54 12.33 -5.60
C SER A 268 -16.04 11.83 -6.96
N MET A 269 -15.29 10.74 -6.98
CA MET A 269 -14.80 10.12 -8.21
C MET A 269 -15.94 9.51 -9.03
N ILE A 270 -16.89 8.80 -8.40
CA ILE A 270 -18.07 8.25 -9.08
C ILE A 270 -18.89 9.36 -9.72
N HIS A 271 -19.13 10.47 -9.01
CA HIS A 271 -19.88 11.60 -9.58
C HIS A 271 -19.14 12.24 -10.76
N ARG A 272 -17.81 12.33 -10.70
CA ARG A 272 -17.00 12.81 -11.84
C ARG A 272 -17.13 11.85 -13.04
N ILE A 273 -17.04 10.53 -12.82
CA ILE A 273 -17.24 9.51 -13.85
C ILE A 273 -18.61 9.67 -14.51
N ARG A 274 -19.67 9.83 -13.71
CA ARG A 274 -21.03 10.04 -14.21
C ARG A 274 -21.17 11.31 -15.08
N ILE A 275 -20.57 12.42 -14.66
CA ILE A 275 -20.57 13.67 -15.45
C ILE A 275 -19.87 13.45 -16.79
N LEU A 276 -18.72 12.79 -16.80
CA LEU A 276 -17.97 12.50 -18.03
C LEU A 276 -18.74 11.55 -18.96
N ARG A 277 -19.43 10.55 -18.40
CA ARG A 277 -20.28 9.60 -19.14
C ARG A 277 -21.43 10.34 -19.87
N LEU A 278 -22.00 11.36 -19.25
CA LEU A 278 -23.04 12.19 -19.87
C LEU A 278 -22.51 13.09 -21.00
N GLY A 279 -21.24 13.49 -20.94
CA GLY A 279 -20.61 14.36 -21.94
C GLY A 279 -20.05 13.63 -23.17
N VAL A 280 -20.00 12.31 -23.16
CA VAL A 280 -19.50 11.48 -24.30
C VAL A 280 -20.58 11.25 -25.37
N GLY A 281 -21.79 11.72 -25.14
CA GLY A 281 -22.96 11.51 -26.03
C GLY A 281 -23.27 12.67 -26.99
N GLU A 282 -22.42 13.72 -27.06
CA GLU A 282 -22.61 14.84 -27.99
C GLU A 282 -21.60 14.83 -29.16
#